data_8523df3806ec3ffb67711866a2e571db
#
_entry.id   8523df3806ec3ffb67711866a2e571db
#
_cell.length_a   1.000
_cell.length_b   1.000
_cell.length_c   1.000
_cell.angle_alpha   90.00
_cell.angle_beta   90.00
_cell.angle_gamma   90.00
#
_symmetry.space_group_name_H-M   'P 1'
#
loop_
_entity.id
_entity.type
_entity.pdbx_description
1 polymer ?
#
loop_
_entity_poly.entity_id
_entity_poly.type
_entity_poly.pdbx_seq_one_letter_code
_entity_poly.pdbx_strand_id
1 'polypeptide(L)'
;MSATFEPITGRYMHLDLFGRQHRIYVEEAGEGTPLLCLHTAGSDGRQYRGLMNDARVTSRHRVIAFDMPWHGKSSPPAGWHDEEYQLTSVQYTTMVLEISAALGLDRPILIGCSIGGRIALHLALDHPEKFRAIIGLQAGAHVDPYYDLNFLHRADVHGGEVCGAIVSGLVGPDAPDSERWETLWHYMQGGPGVFKGDLYFYKLDGDIRDRVAQIDTRRCPLFLLSGEYDYSCTPEETLAVANSIPGCEVTIMKGLGHFPMSEDPQAFLTHLLPVLAKIAGN
;
A
#
# COMPACT_ATOMS: atom_id res chain seq x y z
N MET A 1 -16.39 -7.44 32.41
CA MET A 1 -15.84 -7.86 31.10
C MET A 1 -14.33 -7.93 31.24
N SER A 2 -13.68 -9.01 30.81
CA SER A 2 -12.22 -9.12 30.78
C SER A 2 -11.70 -8.38 29.55
N ALA A 3 -10.55 -7.70 29.69
CA ALA A 3 -9.86 -7.11 28.52
C ALA A 3 -9.38 -8.23 27.59
N THR A 4 -9.46 -7.98 26.27
CA THR A 4 -8.90 -8.83 25.24
C THR A 4 -7.84 -8.07 24.47
N PHE A 5 -6.83 -8.78 23.94
CA PHE A 5 -5.77 -8.18 23.15
C PHE A 5 -5.80 -8.75 21.72
N GLU A 6 -5.52 -7.89 20.74
CA GLU A 6 -5.25 -8.31 19.39
C GLU A 6 -3.85 -8.93 19.29
N PRO A 7 -3.61 -9.84 18.31
CA PRO A 7 -2.29 -10.48 18.16
C PRO A 7 -1.21 -9.56 17.60
N ILE A 8 -1.54 -8.30 17.31
CA ILE A 8 -0.67 -7.34 16.63
C ILE A 8 0.41 -6.82 17.58
N THR A 9 1.67 -6.89 17.13
CA THR A 9 2.80 -6.30 17.85
C THR A 9 3.37 -5.13 17.06
N GLY A 10 3.46 -3.96 17.70
CA GLY A 10 4.03 -2.75 17.10
C GLY A 10 5.39 -2.41 17.71
N ARG A 11 6.35 -2.03 16.85
CA ARG A 11 7.73 -1.67 17.25
C ARG A 11 8.25 -0.50 16.43
N TYR A 12 9.24 0.22 16.98
CA TYR A 12 10.01 1.21 16.23
C TYR A 12 11.35 0.62 15.80
N MET A 13 11.69 0.86 14.54
CA MET A 13 12.99 0.54 13.96
C MET A 13 13.72 1.85 13.65
N HIS A 14 15.01 1.93 13.96
CA HIS A 14 15.87 3.03 13.52
C HIS A 14 16.67 2.58 12.31
N LEU A 15 16.56 3.32 11.22
CA LEU A 15 17.15 3.00 9.93
C LEU A 15 17.74 4.24 9.29
N ASP A 16 18.94 4.12 8.71
CA ASP A 16 19.50 5.16 7.87
C ASP A 16 18.92 5.01 6.46
N LEU A 17 18.21 6.04 6.00
CA LEU A 17 17.68 6.14 4.64
C LEU A 17 18.17 7.45 4.05
N PHE A 18 18.85 7.39 2.91
CA PHE A 18 19.37 8.56 2.19
C PHE A 18 20.33 9.43 3.05
N GLY A 19 21.15 8.78 3.91
CA GLY A 19 22.08 9.46 4.81
C GLY A 19 21.43 10.19 5.98
N ARG A 20 20.16 9.89 6.28
CA ARG A 20 19.39 10.47 7.40
C ARG A 20 18.80 9.35 8.26
N GLN A 21 18.88 9.52 9.57
CA GLN A 21 18.23 8.61 10.51
C GLN A 21 16.72 8.79 10.48
N HIS A 22 16.02 7.66 10.30
CA HIS A 22 14.57 7.56 10.35
C HIS A 22 14.15 6.65 11.50
N ARG A 23 13.03 6.99 12.11
CA ARG A 23 12.36 6.16 13.13
C ARG A 23 11.06 5.66 12.50
N ILE A 24 11.11 4.40 12.07
CA ILE A 24 10.03 3.74 11.33
C ILE A 24 9.20 2.89 12.28
N TYR A 25 7.90 3.04 12.23
CA TYR A 25 6.98 2.18 12.96
C TYR A 25 6.59 0.98 12.10
N VAL A 26 6.61 -0.19 12.72
CA VAL A 26 6.28 -1.47 12.08
C VAL A 26 5.27 -2.21 12.94
N GLU A 27 4.19 -2.71 12.35
CA GLU A 27 3.25 -3.63 12.97
C GLU A 27 3.36 -5.00 12.30
N GLU A 28 3.23 -6.06 13.10
CA GLU A 28 3.25 -7.43 12.59
C GLU A 28 2.36 -8.37 13.39
N ALA A 29 1.87 -9.41 12.73
CA ALA A 29 1.15 -10.52 13.34
C ALA A 29 1.32 -11.81 12.53
N GLY A 30 1.23 -12.95 13.21
CA GLY A 30 1.32 -14.26 12.58
C GLY A 30 2.76 -14.76 12.40
N GLU A 31 2.87 -15.94 11.79
CA GLU A 31 4.12 -16.65 11.55
C GLU A 31 4.13 -17.26 10.14
N GLY A 32 5.30 -17.66 9.65
CA GLY A 32 5.44 -18.31 8.34
C GLY A 32 5.97 -17.38 7.25
N THR A 33 5.47 -17.52 6.04
CA THR A 33 5.95 -16.73 4.88
C THR A 33 5.70 -15.24 5.10
N PRO A 34 6.71 -14.37 5.00
CA PRO A 34 6.53 -12.93 5.16
C PRO A 34 5.59 -12.36 4.08
N LEU A 35 4.60 -11.60 4.51
CA LEU A 35 3.70 -10.80 3.67
C LEU A 35 3.93 -9.33 4.00
N LEU A 36 4.71 -8.64 3.18
CA LEU A 36 5.07 -7.23 3.36
C LEU A 36 4.01 -6.34 2.71
N CYS A 37 3.40 -5.48 3.50
CA CYS A 37 2.25 -4.67 3.13
C CYS A 37 2.62 -3.20 2.97
N LEU A 38 2.23 -2.58 1.84
CA LEU A 38 2.46 -1.19 1.51
C LEU A 38 1.12 -0.42 1.50
N HIS A 39 0.99 0.56 2.37
CA HIS A 39 -0.23 1.37 2.51
C HIS A 39 -0.44 2.35 1.34
N THR A 40 -1.63 2.94 1.28
CA THR A 40 -2.02 3.93 0.27
C THR A 40 -1.45 5.31 0.60
N ALA A 41 -1.48 6.23 -0.37
CA ALA A 41 -1.05 7.62 -0.17
C ALA A 41 -1.81 8.29 0.98
N GLY A 42 -1.09 8.98 1.87
CA GLY A 42 -1.64 9.76 2.98
C GLY A 42 -2.23 8.95 4.14
N SER A 43 -2.22 7.61 4.06
CA SER A 43 -2.65 6.71 5.12
C SER A 43 -1.45 6.06 5.82
N ASP A 44 -1.62 4.91 6.46
CA ASP A 44 -0.55 4.18 7.16
C ASP A 44 -0.84 2.66 7.24
N GLY A 45 0.06 1.92 7.88
CA GLY A 45 0.03 0.46 7.97
C GLY A 45 -1.21 -0.12 8.64
N ARG A 46 -1.98 0.67 9.40
CA ARG A 46 -3.24 0.24 10.03
C ARG A 46 -4.26 -0.30 9.05
N GLN A 47 -4.19 0.10 7.77
CA GLN A 47 -5.05 -0.43 6.72
C GLN A 47 -4.99 -1.96 6.57
N TYR A 48 -3.93 -2.60 7.06
CA TYR A 48 -3.75 -4.06 6.97
C TYR A 48 -4.09 -4.82 8.26
N ARG A 49 -4.61 -4.14 9.29
CA ARG A 49 -4.99 -4.79 10.56
C ARG A 49 -6.07 -5.84 10.41
N GLY A 50 -6.97 -5.69 9.44
CA GLY A 50 -7.95 -6.72 9.10
C GLY A 50 -7.29 -8.06 8.73
N LEU A 51 -6.15 -8.03 8.01
CA LEU A 51 -5.37 -9.22 7.69
C LEU A 51 -4.60 -9.75 8.90
N MET A 52 -4.05 -8.84 9.72
CA MET A 52 -3.28 -9.21 10.92
C MET A 52 -4.14 -9.87 12.00
N ASN A 53 -5.44 -9.58 12.03
CA ASN A 53 -6.40 -10.14 12.96
C ASN A 53 -7.09 -11.41 12.42
N ASP A 54 -6.80 -11.85 11.20
CA ASP A 54 -7.45 -13.01 10.60
C ASP A 54 -6.56 -14.25 10.63
N ALA A 55 -6.99 -15.27 11.37
CA ALA A 55 -6.27 -16.53 11.52
C ALA A 55 -6.08 -17.30 10.20
N ARG A 56 -6.94 -17.09 9.19
CA ARG A 56 -6.78 -17.70 7.86
C ARG A 56 -5.52 -17.19 7.15
N VAL A 57 -5.09 -15.97 7.46
CA VAL A 57 -3.84 -15.37 6.96
C VAL A 57 -2.70 -15.65 7.91
N THR A 58 -2.84 -15.27 9.19
CA THR A 58 -1.74 -15.25 10.18
C THR A 58 -1.25 -16.63 10.61
N SER A 59 -2.03 -17.70 10.37
CA SER A 59 -1.58 -19.07 10.61
C SER A 59 -0.50 -19.57 9.62
N ARG A 60 -0.28 -18.88 8.51
CA ARG A 60 0.67 -19.26 7.45
C ARG A 60 1.58 -18.12 7.00
N HIS A 61 1.21 -16.88 7.33
CA HIS A 61 1.93 -15.69 6.91
C HIS A 61 2.24 -14.81 8.11
N ARG A 62 3.49 -14.35 8.17
CA ARG A 62 3.88 -13.23 9.01
C ARG A 62 3.51 -11.96 8.25
N VAL A 63 2.36 -11.37 8.60
CA VAL A 63 1.88 -10.12 7.99
C VAL A 63 2.63 -8.95 8.63
N ILE A 64 3.24 -8.13 7.80
CA ILE A 64 4.08 -7.01 8.23
C ILE A 64 3.63 -5.76 7.48
N ALA A 65 3.27 -4.71 8.20
CA ALA A 65 3.04 -3.38 7.63
C ALA A 65 3.95 -2.37 8.33
N PHE A 66 4.45 -1.42 7.59
CA PHE A 66 5.20 -0.30 8.16
C PHE A 66 4.57 1.01 7.72
N ASP A 67 4.67 2.00 8.58
CA ASP A 67 4.33 3.37 8.22
C ASP A 67 5.54 3.98 7.50
N MET A 68 5.37 4.49 6.28
CA MET A 68 6.45 5.23 5.62
C MET A 68 6.92 6.41 6.49
N PRO A 69 8.17 6.92 6.33
CA PRO A 69 8.56 8.18 6.94
C PRO A 69 7.50 9.25 6.71
N TRP A 70 7.22 10.09 7.70
CA TRP A 70 6.15 11.11 7.74
C TRP A 70 4.74 10.58 8.01
N HIS A 71 4.50 9.27 7.85
CA HIS A 71 3.16 8.66 7.98
C HIS A 71 2.92 8.07 9.37
N GLY A 72 1.66 8.02 9.76
CA GLY A 72 1.19 7.30 10.93
C GLY A 72 1.99 7.59 12.17
N LYS A 73 2.64 6.55 12.71
CA LYS A 73 3.50 6.64 13.90
C LYS A 73 4.99 6.77 13.56
N SER A 74 5.38 6.67 12.28
CA SER A 74 6.75 6.95 11.86
C SER A 74 7.06 8.44 11.96
N SER A 75 8.31 8.73 12.33
CA SER A 75 8.74 10.13 12.42
C SER A 75 9.20 10.65 11.06
N PRO A 76 8.95 11.92 10.74
CA PRO A 76 9.70 12.58 9.69
C PRO A 76 11.19 12.67 10.09
N PRO A 77 12.13 12.79 9.14
CA PRO A 77 13.56 12.91 9.43
C PRO A 77 13.89 14.23 10.13
N ALA A 78 15.05 14.30 10.78
CA ALA A 78 15.50 15.54 11.41
C ALA A 78 15.57 16.69 10.40
N GLY A 79 15.13 17.90 10.80
CA GLY A 79 15.07 19.07 9.92
C GLY A 79 13.84 19.13 9.01
N TRP A 80 12.91 18.23 9.16
CA TRP A 80 11.71 18.10 8.33
C TRP A 80 10.87 19.39 8.20
N HIS A 81 10.89 20.26 9.19
CA HIS A 81 10.11 21.50 9.22
C HIS A 81 10.65 22.58 8.25
N ASP A 82 11.87 22.39 7.73
CA ASP A 82 12.49 23.27 6.73
C ASP A 82 12.32 22.73 5.29
N GLU A 83 11.60 21.63 5.11
CA GLU A 83 11.42 20.97 3.81
C GLU A 83 9.96 20.61 3.52
N GLU A 84 9.61 20.55 2.26
CA GLU A 84 8.34 19.97 1.80
C GLU A 84 8.57 18.49 1.43
N TYR A 85 7.76 17.61 2.00
CA TYR A 85 7.82 16.19 1.66
C TYR A 85 7.38 15.96 0.21
N GLN A 86 8.21 15.24 -0.55
CA GLN A 86 7.97 14.88 -1.94
C GLN A 86 8.51 13.47 -2.19
N LEU A 87 7.61 12.51 -2.46
CA LEU A 87 7.98 11.13 -2.72
C LEU A 87 8.34 10.93 -4.19
N THR A 88 9.44 10.19 -4.43
CA THR A 88 9.88 9.75 -5.76
C THR A 88 9.90 8.22 -5.85
N SER A 89 9.92 7.66 -7.07
CA SER A 89 10.02 6.21 -7.28
C SER A 89 11.30 5.62 -6.67
N VAL A 90 12.41 6.34 -6.80
CA VAL A 90 13.71 5.94 -6.23
C VAL A 90 13.64 5.90 -4.71
N GLN A 91 13.07 6.92 -4.08
CA GLN A 91 12.92 6.95 -2.62
C GLN A 91 12.03 5.81 -2.14
N TYR A 92 10.88 5.57 -2.80
CA TYR A 92 9.96 4.54 -2.37
C TYR A 92 10.55 3.13 -2.57
N THR A 93 11.11 2.86 -3.74
CA THR A 93 11.79 1.59 -4.04
C THR A 93 12.89 1.28 -3.02
N THR A 94 13.80 2.23 -2.79
CA THR A 94 14.90 2.08 -1.83
C THR A 94 14.36 1.80 -0.43
N MET A 95 13.35 2.55 0.01
CA MET A 95 12.73 2.38 1.32
C MET A 95 12.17 0.96 1.52
N VAL A 96 11.42 0.44 0.54
CA VAL A 96 10.87 -0.92 0.62
C VAL A 96 11.98 -1.97 0.70
N LEU A 97 13.03 -1.83 -0.09
CA LEU A 97 14.16 -2.78 -0.12
C LEU A 97 14.97 -2.73 1.18
N GLU A 98 15.29 -1.54 1.68
CA GLU A 98 16.07 -1.36 2.91
C GLU A 98 15.29 -1.82 4.15
N ILE A 99 14.00 -1.52 4.23
CA ILE A 99 13.14 -2.00 5.33
C ILE A 99 13.02 -3.54 5.28
N SER A 100 12.82 -4.11 4.09
CA SER A 100 12.78 -5.56 3.91
C SER A 100 14.08 -6.22 4.38
N ALA A 101 15.23 -5.65 4.02
CA ALA A 101 16.55 -6.12 4.43
C ALA A 101 16.77 -5.99 5.94
N ALA A 102 16.41 -4.84 6.53
CA ALA A 102 16.55 -4.58 7.97
C ALA A 102 15.68 -5.50 8.83
N LEU A 103 14.52 -5.93 8.30
CA LEU A 103 13.65 -6.91 8.94
C LEU A 103 14.08 -8.37 8.69
N GLY A 104 15.15 -8.59 7.92
CA GLY A 104 15.67 -9.92 7.57
C GLY A 104 14.69 -10.74 6.74
N LEU A 105 13.91 -10.12 5.86
CA LEU A 105 12.92 -10.83 5.05
C LEU A 105 13.59 -11.49 3.84
N ASP A 106 13.49 -12.81 3.77
CA ASP A 106 13.96 -13.57 2.62
C ASP A 106 12.81 -13.74 1.61
N ARG A 107 12.89 -13.01 0.52
CA ARG A 107 11.93 -13.00 -0.58
C ARG A 107 10.47 -12.97 -0.09
N PRO A 108 10.04 -11.90 0.59
CA PRO A 108 8.65 -11.79 1.04
C PRO A 108 7.67 -11.79 -0.14
N ILE A 109 6.41 -12.14 0.12
CA ILE A 109 5.33 -11.75 -0.75
C ILE A 109 5.11 -10.26 -0.50
N LEU A 110 5.10 -9.45 -1.56
CA LEU A 110 4.78 -8.03 -1.47
C LEU A 110 3.31 -7.81 -1.82
N ILE A 111 2.61 -7.06 -1.01
CA ILE A 111 1.26 -6.58 -1.33
C ILE A 111 1.20 -5.07 -1.11
N GLY A 112 0.71 -4.33 -2.09
CA GLY A 112 0.59 -2.88 -1.99
C GLY A 112 -0.67 -2.37 -2.66
N CYS A 113 -1.26 -1.31 -2.10
CA CYS A 113 -2.50 -0.71 -2.62
C CYS A 113 -2.26 0.70 -3.13
N SER A 114 -2.88 1.06 -4.26
CA SER A 114 -2.81 2.42 -4.83
C SER A 114 -1.36 2.83 -5.13
N ILE A 115 -0.81 3.83 -4.45
CA ILE A 115 0.61 4.19 -4.55
C ILE A 115 1.52 2.99 -4.23
N GLY A 116 1.16 2.17 -3.21
CA GLY A 116 1.82 0.91 -2.89
C GLY A 116 1.67 -0.13 -4.00
N GLY A 117 0.54 -0.15 -4.70
CA GLY A 117 0.32 -0.98 -5.89
C GLY A 117 1.14 -0.53 -7.09
N ARG A 118 1.27 0.79 -7.28
CA ARG A 118 2.11 1.37 -8.33
C ARG A 118 3.59 1.04 -8.11
N ILE A 119 4.12 1.26 -6.91
CA ILE A 119 5.52 0.93 -6.64
C ILE A 119 5.79 -0.58 -6.70
N ALA A 120 4.77 -1.41 -6.42
CA ALA A 120 4.88 -2.86 -6.61
C ALA A 120 5.16 -3.24 -8.07
N LEU A 121 4.61 -2.50 -9.06
CA LEU A 121 4.94 -2.69 -10.48
C LEU A 121 6.40 -2.29 -10.78
N HIS A 122 6.91 -1.19 -10.21
CA HIS A 122 8.33 -0.82 -10.33
C HIS A 122 9.23 -1.91 -9.75
N LEU A 123 8.88 -2.45 -8.57
CA LEU A 123 9.64 -3.52 -7.92
C LEU A 123 9.57 -4.84 -8.70
N ALA A 124 8.43 -5.16 -9.30
CA ALA A 124 8.30 -6.32 -10.18
C ALA A 124 9.18 -6.22 -11.43
N LEU A 125 9.37 -5.00 -11.94
CA LEU A 125 10.21 -4.73 -13.12
C LEU A 125 11.70 -4.74 -12.76
N ASP A 126 12.09 -3.96 -11.75
CA ASP A 126 13.50 -3.63 -11.51
C ASP A 126 14.15 -4.57 -10.48
N HIS A 127 13.37 -5.21 -9.58
CA HIS A 127 13.87 -6.06 -8.47
C HIS A 127 13.09 -7.37 -8.28
N PRO A 128 12.72 -8.11 -9.35
CA PRO A 128 11.89 -9.31 -9.24
C PRO A 128 12.51 -10.41 -8.37
N GLU A 129 13.85 -10.48 -8.28
CA GLU A 129 14.55 -11.48 -7.47
C GLU A 129 14.40 -11.26 -5.96
N LYS A 130 13.97 -10.09 -5.52
CA LYS A 130 13.79 -9.74 -4.11
C LYS A 130 12.49 -10.28 -3.51
N PHE A 131 11.56 -10.71 -4.35
CA PHE A 131 10.22 -11.11 -3.92
C PHE A 131 9.87 -12.53 -4.37
N ARG A 132 9.07 -13.22 -3.56
CA ARG A 132 8.50 -14.52 -3.93
C ARG A 132 7.36 -14.36 -4.94
N ALA A 133 6.53 -13.37 -4.73
CA ALA A 133 5.45 -12.93 -5.60
C ALA A 133 5.07 -11.49 -5.25
N ILE A 134 4.38 -10.82 -6.17
CA ILE A 134 3.89 -9.46 -5.97
C ILE A 134 2.39 -9.42 -6.22
N ILE A 135 1.66 -8.77 -5.30
CA ILE A 135 0.22 -8.54 -5.38
C ILE A 135 0.00 -7.03 -5.42
N GLY A 136 -0.41 -6.51 -6.57
CA GLY A 136 -0.79 -5.11 -6.74
C GLY A 136 -2.29 -4.93 -6.57
N LEU A 137 -2.69 -4.17 -5.55
CA LEU A 137 -4.06 -3.74 -5.36
C LEU A 137 -4.23 -2.35 -5.96
N GLN A 138 -5.27 -2.16 -6.78
CA GLN A 138 -5.56 -0.85 -7.39
C GLN A 138 -4.33 -0.28 -8.12
N ALA A 139 -3.67 -1.13 -8.92
CA ALA A 139 -2.38 -0.87 -9.54
C ALA A 139 -2.51 -0.54 -11.02
N GLY A 140 -2.55 0.74 -11.35
CA GLY A 140 -2.47 1.25 -12.72
C GLY A 140 -1.03 1.63 -13.10
N ALA A 141 -0.70 1.68 -14.37
CA ALA A 141 0.63 2.10 -14.85
C ALA A 141 0.80 3.63 -14.87
N HIS A 142 -0.29 4.37 -14.86
CA HIS A 142 -0.34 5.82 -14.91
C HIS A 142 -1.62 6.32 -14.22
N VAL A 143 -1.56 7.53 -13.70
CA VAL A 143 -2.71 8.33 -13.27
C VAL A 143 -2.51 9.71 -13.85
N ASP A 144 -3.47 10.21 -14.61
CA ASP A 144 -3.43 11.58 -15.09
C ASP A 144 -3.39 12.55 -13.91
N PRO A 145 -2.42 13.48 -13.87
CA PRO A 145 -2.31 14.44 -12.78
C PRO A 145 -3.45 15.48 -12.88
N TYR A 146 -4.62 15.12 -12.41
CA TYR A 146 -5.83 15.96 -12.43
C TYR A 146 -5.94 16.86 -11.20
N TYR A 147 -4.93 16.86 -10.32
CA TYR A 147 -4.98 17.69 -9.12
C TYR A 147 -4.16 18.95 -9.23
N ASP A 148 -4.72 20.05 -8.84
CA ASP A 148 -3.93 21.08 -8.17
C ASP A 148 -3.68 20.62 -6.74
N LEU A 149 -2.46 20.16 -6.44
CA LEU A 149 -2.12 19.63 -5.12
C LEU A 149 -2.02 20.70 -4.03
N ASN A 150 -2.01 21.97 -4.40
CA ASN A 150 -1.75 23.05 -3.44
C ASN A 150 -2.85 23.17 -2.38
N PHE A 151 -4.10 22.82 -2.72
CA PHE A 151 -5.21 22.84 -1.76
C PHE A 151 -5.10 21.75 -0.67
N LEU A 152 -4.30 20.71 -0.88
CA LEU A 152 -4.10 19.63 0.08
C LEU A 152 -3.21 20.03 1.27
N HIS A 153 -2.48 21.13 1.14
CA HIS A 153 -1.67 21.67 2.23
C HIS A 153 -1.76 23.19 2.25
N ARG A 154 -2.72 23.69 2.98
CA ARG A 154 -2.95 25.13 3.18
C ARG A 154 -3.09 25.41 4.68
N ALA A 155 -2.55 26.54 5.12
CA ALA A 155 -2.63 26.98 6.51
C ALA A 155 -4.05 27.31 6.99
N ASP A 156 -4.97 27.56 6.05
CA ASP A 156 -6.36 27.97 6.31
C ASP A 156 -7.38 26.83 6.18
N VAL A 157 -6.93 25.57 5.97
CA VAL A 157 -7.82 24.40 5.89
C VAL A 157 -7.31 23.25 6.74
N HIS A 158 -8.24 22.44 7.24
CA HIS A 158 -7.94 21.19 7.94
C HIS A 158 -7.60 20.09 6.93
N GLY A 159 -6.31 19.90 6.65
CA GLY A 159 -5.84 18.97 5.62
C GLY A 159 -6.34 17.54 5.81
N GLY A 160 -6.40 17.05 7.05
CA GLY A 160 -6.93 15.72 7.36
C GLY A 160 -8.40 15.56 6.98
N GLU A 161 -9.25 16.54 7.26
CA GLU A 161 -10.66 16.50 6.87
C GLU A 161 -10.82 16.58 5.34
N VAL A 162 -9.98 17.36 4.67
CA VAL A 162 -9.95 17.43 3.19
C VAL A 162 -9.58 16.06 2.61
N CYS A 163 -8.56 15.40 3.15
CA CYS A 163 -8.18 14.04 2.74
C CYS A 163 -9.32 13.05 2.97
N GLY A 164 -9.93 13.05 4.15
CA GLY A 164 -11.09 12.21 4.46
C GLY A 164 -12.26 12.44 3.49
N ALA A 165 -12.56 13.69 3.15
CA ALA A 165 -13.61 14.02 2.19
C ALA A 165 -13.32 13.50 0.78
N ILE A 166 -12.07 13.66 0.29
CA ILE A 166 -11.65 13.17 -1.03
C ILE A 166 -11.77 11.66 -1.10
N VAL A 167 -11.22 10.93 -0.12
CA VAL A 167 -11.17 9.47 -0.17
C VAL A 167 -12.51 8.81 0.14
N SER A 168 -13.47 9.53 0.76
CA SER A 168 -14.80 9.00 1.06
C SER A 168 -15.57 8.53 -0.18
N GLY A 169 -15.33 9.18 -1.32
CA GLY A 169 -15.93 8.81 -2.61
C GLY A 169 -15.27 7.59 -3.28
N LEU A 170 -14.18 7.07 -2.71
CA LEU A 170 -13.45 5.91 -3.25
C LEU A 170 -13.76 4.61 -2.51
N VAL A 171 -14.49 4.66 -1.41
CA VAL A 171 -14.94 3.48 -0.64
C VAL A 171 -16.07 2.78 -1.37
N GLY A 172 -16.04 1.46 -1.43
CA GLY A 172 -17.08 0.67 -2.06
C GLY A 172 -18.47 0.90 -1.44
N PRO A 173 -19.55 0.81 -2.22
CA PRO A 173 -20.91 1.12 -1.75
C PRO A 173 -21.39 0.17 -0.65
N ASP A 174 -20.93 -1.08 -0.69
CA ASP A 174 -21.34 -2.14 0.24
C ASP A 174 -20.43 -2.27 1.47
N ALA A 175 -19.42 -1.40 1.59
CA ALA A 175 -18.48 -1.40 2.72
C ALA A 175 -19.26 -1.21 4.05
N PRO A 176 -19.03 -2.07 5.08
CA PRO A 176 -19.65 -1.90 6.38
C PRO A 176 -19.32 -0.53 6.99
N ASP A 177 -20.27 0.08 7.68
CA ASP A 177 -20.10 1.44 8.23
C ASP A 177 -18.91 1.56 9.18
N SER A 178 -18.63 0.53 10.00
CA SER A 178 -17.49 0.53 10.94
C SER A 178 -16.17 0.65 10.20
N GLU A 179 -15.95 -0.17 9.20
CA GLU A 179 -14.73 -0.23 8.39
C GLU A 179 -14.58 1.00 7.50
N ARG A 180 -15.70 1.49 6.95
CA ARG A 180 -15.74 2.76 6.21
C ARG A 180 -15.25 3.91 7.08
N TRP A 181 -15.82 4.07 8.28
CA TRP A 181 -15.44 5.15 9.18
C TRP A 181 -14.02 5.01 9.72
N GLU A 182 -13.55 3.79 10.01
CA GLU A 182 -12.17 3.55 10.42
C GLU A 182 -11.18 3.90 9.29
N THR A 183 -11.48 3.51 8.05
CA THR A 183 -10.67 3.88 6.88
C THR A 183 -10.53 5.38 6.73
N LEU A 184 -11.65 6.13 6.81
CA LEU A 184 -11.62 7.60 6.74
C LEU A 184 -10.88 8.21 7.93
N TRP A 185 -11.04 7.62 9.13
CA TRP A 185 -10.36 8.08 10.33
C TRP A 185 -8.83 8.02 10.21
N HIS A 186 -8.30 6.99 9.56
CA HIS A 186 -6.87 6.89 9.29
C HIS A 186 -6.39 8.04 8.41
N TYR A 187 -7.11 8.37 7.35
CA TYR A 187 -6.78 9.50 6.47
C TYR A 187 -6.87 10.86 7.16
N MET A 188 -7.84 11.06 8.04
CA MET A 188 -7.97 12.31 8.79
C MET A 188 -6.84 12.54 9.80
N GLN A 189 -6.06 11.51 10.13
CA GLN A 189 -4.91 11.58 11.04
C GLN A 189 -3.57 11.78 10.33
N GLY A 190 -3.56 11.91 9.01
CA GLY A 190 -2.34 12.16 8.23
C GLY A 190 -1.63 13.46 8.64
N GLY A 191 -0.31 13.45 8.61
CA GLY A 191 0.51 14.64 8.88
C GLY A 191 0.30 15.74 7.84
N PRO A 192 0.57 17.00 8.20
CA PRO A 192 0.46 18.12 7.26
C PRO A 192 1.33 17.90 6.02
N GLY A 193 0.74 18.03 4.82
CA GLY A 193 1.43 17.91 3.56
C GLY A 193 1.81 16.48 3.13
N VAL A 194 1.53 15.46 3.96
CA VAL A 194 1.92 14.08 3.68
C VAL A 194 1.19 13.54 2.46
N PHE A 195 -0.13 13.65 2.40
CA PHE A 195 -0.91 13.20 1.24
C PHE A 195 -0.49 13.92 -0.05
N LYS A 196 -0.27 15.25 0.02
CA LYS A 196 0.26 16.05 -1.10
C LYS A 196 1.62 15.51 -1.56
N GLY A 197 2.52 15.22 -0.61
CA GLY A 197 3.86 14.74 -0.90
C GLY A 197 3.89 13.36 -1.56
N ASP A 198 2.99 12.45 -1.16
CA ASP A 198 2.83 11.15 -1.81
C ASP A 198 2.34 11.30 -3.25
N LEU A 199 1.36 12.18 -3.48
CA LEU A 199 0.84 12.41 -4.84
C LEU A 199 1.87 13.04 -5.78
N TYR A 200 2.96 13.60 -5.23
CA TYR A 200 4.09 14.07 -6.01
C TYR A 200 4.75 12.95 -6.84
N PHE A 201 4.81 11.73 -6.29
CA PHE A 201 5.25 10.53 -7.00
C PHE A 201 4.54 10.34 -8.35
N TYR A 202 3.22 10.55 -8.40
CA TYR A 202 2.46 10.43 -9.66
C TYR A 202 2.79 11.52 -10.67
N LYS A 203 3.23 12.70 -10.20
CA LYS A 203 3.59 13.83 -11.07
C LYS A 203 5.00 13.72 -11.65
N LEU A 204 5.94 13.09 -10.92
CA LEU A 204 7.34 13.05 -11.31
C LEU A 204 7.69 11.84 -12.16
N ASP A 205 7.72 10.69 -11.51
CA ASP A 205 8.38 9.51 -12.04
C ASP A 205 7.62 8.20 -11.78
N GLY A 206 6.40 8.30 -11.29
CA GLY A 206 5.53 7.15 -11.04
C GLY A 206 4.89 6.57 -12.31
N ASP A 207 5.02 7.23 -13.47
CA ASP A 207 4.54 6.70 -14.76
C ASP A 207 5.45 5.56 -15.25
N ILE A 208 4.89 4.40 -15.49
CA ILE A 208 5.61 3.20 -15.92
C ILE A 208 5.05 2.63 -17.24
N ARG A 209 4.16 3.36 -17.93
CA ARG A 209 3.49 2.90 -19.16
C ARG A 209 4.45 2.36 -20.22
N ASP A 210 5.57 3.05 -20.42
CA ASP A 210 6.55 2.68 -21.44
C ASP A 210 7.39 1.44 -21.07
N ARG A 211 7.35 0.99 -19.81
CA ARG A 211 8.19 -0.07 -19.28
C ARG A 211 7.40 -1.26 -18.70
N VAL A 212 6.15 -1.08 -18.35
CA VAL A 212 5.35 -2.07 -17.61
C VAL A 212 5.26 -3.42 -18.35
N ALA A 213 5.21 -3.42 -19.67
CA ALA A 213 5.19 -4.63 -20.49
C ALA A 213 6.51 -5.44 -20.46
N GLN A 214 7.58 -4.89 -19.86
CA GLN A 214 8.86 -5.57 -19.68
C GLN A 214 8.91 -6.42 -18.40
N ILE A 215 7.88 -6.37 -17.55
CA ILE A 215 7.80 -7.19 -16.34
C ILE A 215 7.78 -8.68 -16.73
N ASP A 216 8.72 -9.46 -16.20
CA ASP A 216 8.84 -10.89 -16.44
C ASP A 216 8.25 -11.69 -15.26
N THR A 217 7.01 -12.13 -15.41
CA THR A 217 6.29 -12.91 -14.39
C THR A 217 6.88 -14.28 -14.10
N ARG A 218 7.80 -14.79 -14.94
CA ARG A 218 8.53 -16.04 -14.70
C ARG A 218 9.61 -15.84 -13.65
N ARG A 219 10.13 -14.61 -13.48
CA ARG A 219 11.09 -14.25 -12.42
C ARG A 219 10.39 -13.97 -11.09
N CYS A 220 9.24 -13.32 -11.16
CA CYS A 220 8.41 -13.02 -10.00
C CYS A 220 6.93 -13.04 -10.41
N PRO A 221 6.12 -13.99 -9.93
CA PRO A 221 4.69 -14.01 -10.22
C PRO A 221 4.01 -12.71 -9.81
N LEU A 222 3.15 -12.18 -10.69
CA LEU A 222 2.43 -10.93 -10.49
C LEU A 222 0.91 -11.17 -10.54
N PHE A 223 0.24 -10.70 -9.49
CA PHE A 223 -1.22 -10.73 -9.35
C PHE A 223 -1.73 -9.31 -9.18
N LEU A 224 -2.74 -8.93 -9.95
CA LEU A 224 -3.40 -7.63 -9.85
C LEU A 224 -4.85 -7.84 -9.39
N LEU A 225 -5.26 -7.13 -8.35
CA LEU A 225 -6.62 -7.14 -7.85
C LEU A 225 -7.16 -5.72 -7.82
N SER A 226 -8.31 -5.47 -8.46
CA SER A 226 -8.93 -4.14 -8.53
C SER A 226 -10.36 -4.20 -8.04
N GLY A 227 -10.77 -3.25 -7.22
CA GLY A 227 -12.16 -3.09 -6.78
C GLY A 227 -13.03 -2.64 -7.95
N GLU A 228 -14.24 -3.20 -8.04
CA GLU A 228 -15.23 -2.84 -9.08
C GLU A 228 -15.59 -1.35 -9.06
N TYR A 229 -15.58 -0.76 -7.85
CA TYR A 229 -15.95 0.64 -7.60
C TYR A 229 -14.73 1.55 -7.38
N ASP A 230 -13.56 1.16 -7.87
CA ASP A 230 -12.39 2.06 -7.82
C ASP A 230 -12.46 3.09 -8.93
N TYR A 231 -12.62 4.36 -8.55
CA TYR A 231 -12.64 5.49 -9.48
C TYR A 231 -11.29 6.24 -9.55
N SER A 232 -10.31 5.82 -8.76
CA SER A 232 -8.95 6.41 -8.77
C SER A 232 -7.99 5.63 -9.66
N CYS A 233 -8.06 4.29 -9.58
CA CYS A 233 -7.37 3.38 -10.49
C CYS A 233 -8.39 2.38 -10.99
N THR A 234 -9.01 2.69 -12.11
CA THR A 234 -10.19 1.95 -12.57
C THR A 234 -9.88 0.49 -12.89
N PRO A 235 -10.89 -0.40 -12.84
CA PRO A 235 -10.73 -1.79 -13.30
C PRO A 235 -10.17 -1.89 -14.71
N GLU A 236 -10.57 -0.97 -15.60
CA GLU A 236 -10.12 -0.92 -16.99
C GLU A 236 -8.61 -0.63 -17.08
N GLU A 237 -8.10 0.30 -16.27
CA GLU A 237 -6.67 0.61 -16.20
C GLU A 237 -5.86 -0.58 -15.68
N THR A 238 -6.34 -1.25 -14.62
CA THR A 238 -5.71 -2.46 -14.09
C THR A 238 -5.73 -3.60 -15.11
N LEU A 239 -6.84 -3.79 -15.82
CA LEU A 239 -6.94 -4.78 -16.91
C LEU A 239 -5.99 -4.45 -18.06
N ALA A 240 -5.85 -3.19 -18.44
CA ALA A 240 -4.93 -2.76 -19.48
C ALA A 240 -3.47 -3.10 -19.12
N VAL A 241 -3.08 -2.85 -17.86
CA VAL A 241 -1.77 -3.25 -17.32
C VAL A 241 -1.59 -4.77 -17.39
N ALA A 242 -2.53 -5.54 -16.85
CA ALA A 242 -2.45 -7.01 -16.83
C ALA A 242 -2.33 -7.60 -18.24
N ASN A 243 -3.10 -7.10 -19.18
CA ASN A 243 -3.08 -7.55 -20.59
C ASN A 243 -1.76 -7.23 -21.29
N SER A 244 -1.01 -6.23 -20.81
CA SER A 244 0.31 -5.89 -21.38
C SER A 244 1.45 -6.76 -20.85
N ILE A 245 1.22 -7.54 -19.77
CA ILE A 245 2.23 -8.31 -19.05
C ILE A 245 1.93 -9.81 -19.24
N PRO A 246 2.70 -10.56 -20.05
CA PRO A 246 2.47 -11.98 -20.20
C PRO A 246 2.55 -12.75 -18.88
N GLY A 247 1.51 -13.53 -18.56
CA GLY A 247 1.43 -14.34 -17.35
C GLY A 247 1.02 -13.56 -16.08
N CYS A 248 0.69 -12.28 -16.20
CA CYS A 248 0.03 -11.55 -15.11
C CYS A 248 -1.40 -12.07 -14.91
N GLU A 249 -1.78 -12.29 -13.66
CA GLU A 249 -3.14 -12.66 -13.32
C GLU A 249 -3.90 -11.46 -12.75
N VAL A 250 -5.15 -11.31 -13.16
CA VAL A 250 -5.97 -10.18 -12.72
C VAL A 250 -7.32 -10.65 -12.21
N THR A 251 -7.81 -10.00 -11.15
CA THR A 251 -9.13 -10.24 -10.57
C THR A 251 -9.82 -8.90 -10.31
N ILE A 252 -11.05 -8.76 -10.80
CA ILE A 252 -11.92 -7.65 -10.42
C ILE A 252 -12.75 -8.09 -9.23
N MET A 253 -12.62 -7.37 -8.11
CA MET A 253 -13.27 -7.66 -6.84
C MET A 253 -14.61 -6.95 -6.78
N LYS A 254 -15.70 -7.71 -6.89
CA LYS A 254 -17.06 -7.17 -6.88
C LYS A 254 -17.42 -6.56 -5.54
N GLY A 255 -18.13 -5.43 -5.58
CA GLY A 255 -18.60 -4.71 -4.40
C GLY A 255 -17.53 -3.88 -3.68
N LEU A 256 -16.25 -4.06 -4.01
CA LEU A 256 -15.13 -3.38 -3.37
C LEU A 256 -14.72 -2.11 -4.12
N GLY A 257 -14.24 -1.12 -3.37
CA GLY A 257 -13.69 0.12 -3.86
C GLY A 257 -12.16 0.16 -3.82
N HIS A 258 -11.62 1.33 -3.47
CA HIS A 258 -10.18 1.63 -3.54
C HIS A 258 -9.37 1.05 -2.36
N PHE A 259 -10.02 0.70 -1.24
CA PHE A 259 -9.34 0.29 0.00
C PHE A 259 -9.76 -1.11 0.46
N PRO A 260 -9.71 -2.15 -0.39
CA PRO A 260 -10.34 -3.43 -0.11
C PRO A 260 -9.88 -4.05 1.21
N MET A 261 -8.59 -3.87 1.58
CA MET A 261 -7.99 -4.43 2.79
C MET A 261 -8.46 -3.76 4.09
N SER A 262 -9.07 -2.56 4.01
CA SER A 262 -9.57 -1.82 5.18
C SER A 262 -11.05 -1.49 5.11
N GLU A 263 -11.63 -1.29 3.93
CA GLU A 263 -13.06 -0.95 3.78
C GLU A 263 -13.99 -2.15 3.96
N ASP A 264 -13.53 -3.35 3.58
CA ASP A 264 -14.19 -4.64 3.85
C ASP A 264 -13.16 -5.78 3.81
N PRO A 265 -12.41 -5.99 4.91
CA PRO A 265 -11.41 -7.04 4.99
C PRO A 265 -11.97 -8.45 4.75
N GLN A 266 -13.24 -8.71 5.12
CA GLN A 266 -13.84 -10.03 4.96
C GLN A 266 -14.17 -10.33 3.51
N ALA A 267 -14.77 -9.40 2.78
CA ALA A 267 -14.96 -9.51 1.34
C ALA A 267 -13.62 -9.60 0.61
N PHE A 268 -12.64 -8.76 0.96
CA PHE A 268 -11.29 -8.80 0.38
C PHE A 268 -10.62 -10.15 0.53
N LEU A 269 -10.72 -10.78 1.70
CA LEU A 269 -10.13 -12.10 1.96
C LEU A 269 -10.68 -13.20 1.04
N THR A 270 -11.90 -13.08 0.55
CA THR A 270 -12.44 -14.06 -0.42
C THR A 270 -11.66 -14.06 -1.74
N HIS A 271 -11.03 -12.95 -2.08
CA HIS A 271 -10.17 -12.79 -3.26
C HIS A 271 -8.69 -13.03 -2.97
N LEU A 272 -8.21 -12.59 -1.81
CA LEU A 272 -6.80 -12.71 -1.43
C LEU A 272 -6.38 -14.15 -1.11
N LEU A 273 -7.19 -14.90 -0.34
CA LEU A 273 -6.83 -16.26 0.09
C LEU A 273 -6.54 -17.23 -1.07
N PRO A 274 -7.31 -17.24 -2.18
CA PRO A 274 -6.97 -18.05 -3.34
C PRO A 274 -5.61 -17.70 -3.96
N VAL A 275 -5.26 -16.40 -4.01
CA VAL A 275 -3.96 -15.92 -4.53
C VAL A 275 -2.83 -16.40 -3.62
N LEU A 276 -2.96 -16.23 -2.30
CA LEU A 276 -1.95 -16.71 -1.34
C LEU A 276 -1.79 -18.23 -1.40
N ALA A 277 -2.88 -18.99 -1.55
CA ALA A 277 -2.81 -20.44 -1.72
C ALA A 277 -2.06 -20.85 -3.00
N LYS A 278 -2.27 -20.12 -4.11
CA LYS A 278 -1.57 -20.35 -5.36
C LYS A 278 -0.06 -20.07 -5.23
N ILE A 279 0.31 -18.96 -4.60
CA ILE A 279 1.72 -18.60 -4.33
C ILE A 279 2.41 -19.67 -3.46
N ALA A 280 1.71 -20.26 -2.51
CA ALA A 280 2.25 -21.30 -1.64
C ALA A 280 2.47 -22.64 -2.35
N GLY A 281 1.74 -22.91 -3.44
CA GLY A 281 1.86 -24.13 -4.25
C GLY A 281 2.95 -24.08 -5.34
N ASN A 282 3.51 -22.91 -5.59
CA ASN A 282 4.63 -22.66 -6.51
C ASN A 282 5.96 -22.61 -5.71
#